data_c905d8fd3cffad91b1f14dcc3d0aeada
#
_entry.id   c905d8fd3cffad91b1f14dcc3d0aeada
#
_cell.length_a   1.000
_cell.length_b   1.000
_cell.length_c   1.000
_cell.angle_alpha   90.00
_cell.angle_beta   90.00
_cell.angle_gamma   90.00
#
_symmetry.space_group_name_H-M   'P 1'
#
loop_
_entity.id
_entity.type
_entity.pdbx_description
1 polymer ?
#
loop_
_entity_poly.entity_id
_entity_poly.type
_entity_poly.pdbx_seq_one_letter_code
_entity_poly.pdbx_strand_id
1 'polypeptide(L)'
;MPKRKTLTVRMRIRIYAGDRMLGPGKMELLSRIDETGSLSAAAKQMGMSYMRAWTLAKELNRDRSRPMVEMSRGGASGGTAKVTRFGRKILTLYQKMERAGNKAAGPYGRKLARLLK
;
A
#
# COMPACT_ATOMS: atom_id res chain seq x y z
N MET A 1 2.98 -6.47 -36.45
CA MET A 1 2.96 -5.09 -35.94
C MET A 1 3.09 -5.10 -34.45
N PRO A 2 4.05 -4.39 -33.89
CA PRO A 2 4.11 -4.27 -32.45
C PRO A 2 2.87 -3.56 -31.93
N LYS A 3 2.30 -4.08 -30.86
CA LYS A 3 1.18 -3.42 -30.19
C LYS A 3 1.65 -2.07 -29.68
N ARG A 4 0.89 -1.03 -29.92
CA ARG A 4 1.13 0.25 -29.28
C ARG A 4 1.08 0.06 -27.77
N LYS A 5 2.10 0.52 -27.09
CA LYS A 5 2.07 0.57 -25.64
C LYS A 5 1.02 1.59 -25.24
N THR A 6 0.01 1.14 -24.51
CA THR A 6 -0.96 2.02 -23.93
C THR A 6 -0.27 2.77 -22.79
N LEU A 7 -0.26 4.09 -22.87
CA LEU A 7 0.30 4.90 -21.79
C LEU A 7 -0.69 4.92 -20.64
N THR A 8 -0.28 4.35 -19.52
CA THR A 8 -1.06 4.39 -18.31
C THR A 8 -0.58 5.56 -17.47
N VAL A 9 -1.47 6.50 -17.19
CA VAL A 9 -1.17 7.63 -16.32
C VAL A 9 -1.83 7.38 -14.98
N ARG A 10 -1.03 7.36 -13.94
CA ARG A 10 -1.58 7.24 -12.61
C ARG A 10 -0.72 7.99 -11.62
N MET A 11 -1.36 8.58 -10.63
CA MET A 11 -0.67 9.25 -9.54
C MET A 11 -0.43 8.29 -8.40
N ARG A 12 0.68 8.48 -7.74
CA ARG A 12 0.98 7.81 -6.49
C ARG A 12 0.97 8.86 -5.39
N ILE A 13 0.18 8.61 -4.36
CA ILE A 13 -0.10 9.62 -3.34
C ILE A 13 0.64 9.29 -2.06
N ARG A 14 1.34 10.28 -1.53
CA ARG A 14 1.93 10.23 -0.19
C ARG A 14 1.25 11.25 0.69
N ILE A 15 0.90 10.82 1.88
CA ILE A 15 0.25 11.68 2.86
C ILE A 15 1.24 11.96 3.97
N TYR A 16 1.44 13.23 4.26
CA TYR A 16 2.29 13.66 5.37
C TYR A 16 1.39 14.27 6.44
N ALA A 17 1.41 13.68 7.62
CA ALA A 17 0.63 14.13 8.76
C ALA A 17 1.57 14.22 9.96
N GLY A 18 2.02 15.43 10.26
CA GLY A 18 3.05 15.64 11.27
C GLY A 18 4.35 14.98 10.81
N ASP A 19 4.91 14.11 11.67
CA ASP A 19 6.12 13.35 11.36
C ASP A 19 5.82 11.98 10.75
N ARG A 20 4.55 11.70 10.45
CA ARG A 20 4.13 10.45 9.84
C ARG A 20 3.94 10.61 8.34
N MET A 21 4.30 9.57 7.62
CA MET A 21 4.08 9.50 6.18
C MET A 21 3.42 8.17 5.83
N LEU A 22 2.32 8.24 5.08
CA LEU A 22 1.66 7.09 4.51
C LEU A 22 1.80 7.18 3.00
N GLY A 23 2.44 6.21 2.41
CA GLY A 23 2.68 6.19 0.99
C GLY A 23 2.25 4.87 0.35
N PRO A 24 2.43 4.76 -0.97
CA PRO A 24 1.96 3.58 -1.73
C PRO A 24 2.53 2.26 -1.22
N GLY A 25 3.81 2.23 -0.84
CA GLY A 25 4.44 1.00 -0.38
C GLY A 25 3.81 0.45 0.89
N LYS A 26 3.65 1.31 1.90
CA LYS A 26 3.02 0.91 3.18
C LYS A 26 1.57 0.51 2.99
N MET A 27 0.84 1.25 2.18
CA MET A 27 -0.58 0.99 1.95
C MET A 27 -0.78 -0.29 1.12
N GLU A 28 0.09 -0.55 0.16
CA GLU A 28 0.06 -1.80 -0.59
C GLU A 28 0.36 -2.99 0.32
N LEU A 29 1.36 -2.85 1.21
CA LEU A 29 1.66 -3.89 2.17
C LEU A 29 0.44 -4.19 3.05
N LEU A 30 -0.21 -3.15 3.56
CA LEU A 30 -1.41 -3.30 4.39
C LEU A 30 -2.52 -4.05 3.63
N SER A 31 -2.73 -3.69 2.37
CA SER A 31 -3.70 -4.35 1.50
C SER A 31 -3.36 -5.83 1.28
N ARG A 32 -2.09 -6.15 1.03
CA ARG A 32 -1.64 -7.53 0.83
C ARG A 32 -1.75 -8.36 2.09
N ILE A 33 -1.49 -7.77 3.25
CA ILE A 33 -1.70 -8.44 4.54
C ILE A 33 -3.19 -8.75 4.72
N ASP A 34 -4.06 -7.82 4.38
CA ASP A 34 -5.51 -8.04 4.49
C ASP A 34 -5.97 -9.20 3.61
N GLU A 35 -5.42 -9.32 2.42
CA GLU A 35 -5.77 -10.39 1.48
C GLU A 35 -5.20 -11.74 1.87
N THR A 36 -3.96 -11.78 2.37
CA THR A 36 -3.23 -13.03 2.58
C THR A 36 -3.27 -13.55 4.01
N GLY A 37 -3.46 -12.65 4.98
CA GLY A 37 -3.36 -13.01 6.40
C GLY A 37 -1.95 -13.34 6.85
N SER A 38 -0.92 -12.97 6.06
CA SER A 38 0.46 -13.34 6.31
C SER A 38 1.41 -12.24 5.86
N LEU A 39 2.29 -11.80 6.76
CA LEU A 39 3.33 -10.83 6.41
C LEU A 39 4.31 -11.44 5.41
N SER A 40 4.66 -12.69 5.60
CA SER A 40 5.55 -13.42 4.71
C SER A 40 5.00 -13.50 3.29
N ALA A 41 3.73 -13.88 3.16
CA ALA A 41 3.08 -13.96 1.85
C ALA A 41 2.97 -12.59 1.19
N ALA A 42 2.61 -11.56 1.96
CA ALA A 42 2.52 -10.19 1.45
C ALA A 42 3.88 -9.70 0.93
N ALA A 43 4.93 -9.92 1.71
CA ALA A 43 6.29 -9.55 1.30
C ALA A 43 6.69 -10.24 0.00
N LYS A 44 6.40 -11.52 -0.12
CA LYS A 44 6.71 -12.30 -1.32
C LYS A 44 5.98 -11.75 -2.55
N GLN A 45 4.70 -11.44 -2.40
CA GLN A 45 3.92 -10.84 -3.50
C GLN A 45 4.48 -9.50 -3.95
N MET A 46 5.06 -8.73 -3.02
CA MET A 46 5.62 -7.42 -3.32
C MET A 46 7.09 -7.48 -3.72
N GLY A 47 7.68 -8.66 -3.77
CA GLY A 47 9.08 -8.82 -4.13
C GLY A 47 10.05 -8.21 -3.13
N MET A 48 9.69 -8.18 -1.85
CA MET A 48 10.57 -7.64 -0.81
C MET A 48 10.93 -8.70 0.22
N SER A 49 12.01 -8.46 0.97
CA SER A 49 12.39 -9.36 2.04
C SER A 49 11.39 -9.30 3.19
N TYR A 50 11.33 -10.38 3.96
CA TYR A 50 10.52 -10.41 5.18
C TYR A 50 10.92 -9.29 6.14
N MET A 51 12.22 -9.07 6.32
CA MET A 51 12.71 -8.01 7.23
C MET A 51 12.26 -6.62 6.81
N ARG A 52 12.23 -6.35 5.52
CA ARG A 52 11.74 -5.05 5.03
C ARG A 52 10.23 -4.92 5.29
N ALA A 53 9.47 -5.96 5.01
CA ALA A 53 8.03 -5.96 5.28
C ALA A 53 7.76 -5.77 6.77
N TRP A 54 8.55 -6.44 7.62
CA TRP A 54 8.43 -6.32 9.06
C TRP A 54 8.70 -4.89 9.54
N THR A 55 9.75 -4.26 8.99
CA THR A 55 10.06 -2.86 9.29
C THR A 55 8.92 -1.93 8.90
N LEU A 56 8.36 -2.12 7.71
CA LEU A 56 7.21 -1.31 7.26
C LEU A 56 5.99 -1.54 8.14
N ALA A 57 5.73 -2.78 8.54
CA ALA A 57 4.62 -3.09 9.44
C ALA A 57 4.80 -2.42 10.81
N LYS A 58 6.02 -2.38 11.32
CA LYS A 58 6.32 -1.67 12.56
C LYS A 58 6.05 -0.17 12.42
N GLU A 59 6.39 0.40 11.28
CA GLU A 59 6.10 1.82 11.04
C GLU A 59 4.60 2.08 10.98
N LEU A 60 3.82 1.16 10.39
CA LEU A 60 2.36 1.24 10.41
C LEU A 60 1.81 1.20 11.83
N ASN A 61 2.47 0.46 12.72
CA ASN A 61 2.08 0.31 14.12
C ASN A 61 2.78 1.30 15.05
N ARG A 62 3.31 2.39 14.52
CA ARG A 62 4.06 3.37 15.29
C ARG A 62 3.27 3.90 16.50
N ASP A 63 1.98 4.17 16.31
CA ASP A 63 1.08 4.48 17.43
C ASP A 63 0.62 3.17 18.05
N ARG A 64 1.25 2.81 19.16
CA ARG A 64 0.96 1.54 19.85
C ARG A 64 -0.45 1.45 20.39
N SER A 65 -1.11 2.59 20.64
CA SER A 65 -2.49 2.60 21.12
C SER A 65 -3.49 2.29 20.02
N ARG A 66 -3.09 2.42 18.75
CA ARG A 66 -3.93 2.15 17.58
C ARG A 66 -3.13 1.43 16.50
N PRO A 67 -2.80 0.16 16.69
CA PRO A 67 -2.07 -0.59 15.68
C PRO A 67 -2.94 -0.81 14.43
N MET A 68 -2.30 -0.77 13.28
CA MET A 68 -2.97 -1.07 12.01
C MET A 68 -2.92 -2.55 11.66
N VAL A 69 -1.95 -3.28 12.22
CA VAL A 69 -1.74 -4.70 11.97
C VAL A 69 -1.48 -5.41 13.29
N GLU A 70 -2.16 -6.53 13.50
CA GLU A 70 -1.86 -7.44 14.58
C GLU A 70 -1.04 -8.58 14.00
N MET A 71 0.14 -8.79 14.55
CA MET A 71 1.03 -9.85 14.12
C MET A 71 1.22 -10.83 15.26
N SER A 72 1.08 -12.13 14.96
CA SER A 72 1.38 -13.18 15.90
C SER A 72 2.51 -14.01 15.37
N ARG A 73 3.42 -14.39 16.27
CA ARG A 73 4.46 -15.35 15.93
C ARG A 73 3.83 -16.72 15.76
N GLY A 74 4.05 -17.32 14.60
CA GLY A 74 3.60 -18.66 14.35
C GLY A 74 4.67 -19.67 14.67
N GLY A 75 4.27 -20.92 14.76
CA GLY A 75 5.19 -22.04 14.84
C GLY A 75 5.83 -22.32 13.48
N ALA A 76 5.92 -23.60 13.12
CA ALA A 76 6.60 -24.07 11.91
C ALA A 76 6.06 -23.46 10.60
N SER A 77 4.80 -23.02 10.59
CA SER A 77 4.17 -22.43 9.41
C SER A 77 4.35 -20.91 9.30
N GLY A 78 5.11 -20.29 10.21
CA GLY A 78 5.27 -18.85 10.27
C GLY A 78 4.14 -18.16 11.03
N GLY A 79 4.20 -16.85 11.15
CA GLY A 79 3.23 -16.06 11.87
C GLY A 79 2.03 -15.70 11.04
N THR A 80 0.99 -15.23 11.71
CA THR A 80 -0.17 -14.64 11.06
C THR A 80 -0.11 -13.14 11.21
N ALA A 81 -0.72 -12.44 10.26
CA ALA A 81 -0.87 -10.99 10.31
C ALA A 81 -2.31 -10.65 9.93
N LYS A 82 -2.90 -9.75 10.69
CA LYS A 82 -4.28 -9.37 10.49
C LYS A 82 -4.41 -7.86 10.56
N VAL A 83 -5.08 -7.28 9.58
CA VAL A 83 -5.36 -5.84 9.57
C VAL A 83 -6.44 -5.57 10.62
N THR A 84 -6.17 -4.59 11.48
CA THR A 84 -7.13 -4.19 12.53
C THR A 84 -8.28 -3.39 11.91
N ARG A 85 -9.34 -3.19 12.69
CA ARG A 85 -10.43 -2.31 12.27
C ARG A 85 -9.91 -0.90 11.94
N PHE A 86 -8.99 -0.38 12.76
CA PHE A 86 -8.37 0.92 12.50
C PHE A 86 -7.55 0.91 11.20
N GLY A 87 -6.73 -0.12 11.01
CA GLY A 87 -5.94 -0.27 9.79
C GLY A 87 -6.81 -0.34 8.54
N ARG A 88 -7.92 -1.06 8.62
CA ARG A 88 -8.88 -1.16 7.51
C ARG A 88 -9.51 0.18 7.18
N LYS A 89 -9.84 0.96 8.20
CA LYS A 89 -10.40 2.31 8.03
C LYS A 89 -9.39 3.21 7.30
N ILE A 90 -8.13 3.18 7.72
CA ILE A 90 -7.05 3.94 7.08
C ILE A 90 -6.89 3.50 5.62
N LEU A 91 -6.81 2.19 5.38
CA LEU A 91 -6.64 1.65 4.02
C LEU A 91 -7.79 2.05 3.11
N THR A 92 -9.02 1.94 3.58
CA THR A 92 -10.21 2.30 2.80
C THR A 92 -10.20 3.77 2.41
N LEU A 93 -9.88 4.65 3.35
CA LEU A 93 -9.80 6.09 3.07
C LEU A 93 -8.68 6.41 2.08
N TYR A 94 -7.54 5.76 2.24
CA TYR A 94 -6.43 5.95 1.32
C TYR A 94 -6.80 5.53 -0.11
N GLN A 95 -7.44 4.38 -0.25
CA GLN A 95 -7.88 3.87 -1.56
C GLN A 95 -8.91 4.79 -2.20
N LYS A 96 -9.84 5.33 -1.41
CA LYS A 96 -10.80 6.32 -1.91
C LYS A 96 -10.10 7.59 -2.40
N MET A 97 -9.10 8.04 -1.66
CA MET A 97 -8.30 9.20 -2.03
C MET A 97 -7.54 8.96 -3.34
N GLU A 98 -6.94 7.79 -3.51
CA GLU A 98 -6.26 7.43 -4.75
C GLU A 98 -7.22 7.47 -5.94
N ARG A 99 -8.39 6.86 -5.79
CA ARG A 99 -9.39 6.84 -6.88
C ARG A 99 -9.87 8.24 -7.23
N ALA A 100 -10.18 9.04 -6.22
CA ALA A 100 -10.63 10.42 -6.44
C ALA A 100 -9.54 11.27 -7.09
N GLY A 101 -8.32 11.14 -6.61
CA GLY A 101 -7.17 11.87 -7.16
C GLY A 101 -6.87 11.48 -8.59
N ASN A 102 -6.84 10.20 -8.89
CA ASN A 102 -6.57 9.71 -10.24
C ASN A 102 -7.70 10.12 -11.21
N LYS A 103 -8.94 10.12 -10.76
CA LYS A 103 -10.06 10.58 -11.57
C LYS A 103 -9.92 12.06 -11.90
N ALA A 104 -9.65 12.90 -10.90
CA ALA A 104 -9.51 14.33 -11.09
C ALA A 104 -8.29 14.68 -11.95
N ALA A 105 -7.19 13.97 -11.77
CA ALA A 105 -5.96 14.22 -12.52
C ALA A 105 -5.96 13.63 -13.93
N GLY A 106 -6.85 12.69 -14.21
CA GLY A 106 -6.86 11.94 -15.47
C GLY A 106 -6.77 12.81 -16.73
N PRO A 107 -7.62 13.85 -16.90
CA PRO A 107 -7.55 14.69 -18.10
C PRO A 107 -6.20 15.39 -18.27
N TYR A 108 -5.62 15.88 -17.19
CA TYR A 108 -4.32 16.53 -17.20
C TYR A 108 -3.20 15.53 -17.50
N GLY A 109 -3.27 14.35 -16.89
CA GLY A 109 -2.31 13.29 -17.12
C GLY A 109 -2.29 12.81 -18.57
N ARG A 110 -3.46 12.69 -19.20
CA ARG A 110 -3.55 12.33 -20.61
C ARG A 110 -2.91 13.39 -21.51
N LYS A 111 -3.10 14.67 -21.19
CA LYS A 111 -2.43 15.76 -21.94
C LYS A 111 -0.91 15.67 -21.78
N LEU A 112 -0.43 15.46 -20.56
CA LEU A 112 0.99 15.26 -20.31
C LEU A 112 1.55 14.07 -21.10
N ALA A 113 0.86 12.97 -21.09
CA ALA A 113 1.31 11.77 -21.80
C ALA A 113 1.45 12.02 -23.32
N ARG A 114 0.54 12.79 -23.90
CA ARG A 114 0.64 13.16 -25.32
C ARG A 114 1.87 14.00 -25.60
N LEU A 115 2.22 14.90 -24.68
CA LEU A 115 3.40 15.76 -24.83
C LEU A 115 4.70 14.98 -24.67
N LEU A 116 4.67 13.87 -23.94
CA LEU A 116 5.83 13.05 -23.66
C LEU A 116 6.08 11.94 -24.69
N LYS A 117 5.23 11.86 -25.68
CA LYS A 117 5.42 10.91 -26.77
C LYS A 117 6.63 11.24 -27.63
#